data_a9ff2cf79524ae045dd7bc8a667853da
#
_entry.id   a9ff2cf79524ae045dd7bc8a667853da
#
_cell.length_a   1.000
_cell.length_b   1.000
_cell.length_c   1.000
_cell.angle_alpha   90.00
_cell.angle_beta   90.00
_cell.angle_gamma   90.00
#
_symmetry.space_group_name_H-M   'P 1'
#
loop_
_entity.id
_entity.type
_entity.pdbx_description
1 polymer ?
#
loop_
_entity_poly.entity_id
_entity_poly.type
_entity_poly.pdbx_seq_one_letter_code
_entity_poly.pdbx_strand_id
1 'polypeptide(L)' 'MTFSRDEEVLMMLYCPGSKSGLVKALRKMSADLDLDDPEDNQLYQLTQSVLAKLVRMTAAEFRQLDLYRNL' A
#
# COMPACT_ATOMS: atom_id res chain seq x y z
N MET A 1 13.78 4.24 -3.73
CA MET A 1 12.45 4.64 -3.24
C MET A 1 12.20 3.99 -1.89
N THR A 2 11.84 4.79 -0.90
CA THR A 2 11.63 4.29 0.45
C THR A 2 10.18 4.46 0.87
N PHE A 3 9.71 3.52 1.70
CA PHE A 3 8.38 3.57 2.30
C PHE A 3 8.52 3.87 3.79
N SER A 4 7.59 4.64 4.34
CA SER A 4 7.53 4.84 5.78
C SER A 4 7.06 3.55 6.47
N ARG A 5 7.25 3.49 7.79
CA ARG A 5 6.80 2.32 8.56
C ARG A 5 5.29 2.10 8.41
N ASP A 6 4.50 3.17 8.46
CA ASP A 6 3.05 3.06 8.30
C ASP A 6 2.68 2.56 6.91
N GLU A 7 3.40 3.01 5.88
CA GLU A 7 3.21 2.51 4.52
C GLU A 7 3.56 1.04 4.41
N GLU A 8 4.66 0.61 5.03
CA GLU A 8 5.06 -0.80 5.03
C GLU A 8 4.02 -1.68 5.73
N VAL A 9 3.50 -1.25 6.88
CA VAL A 9 2.47 -1.98 7.60
C VAL A 9 1.21 -2.11 6.74
N LEU A 10 0.79 -1.04 6.09
CA LEU A 10 -0.37 -1.07 5.21
C LEU A 10 -0.17 -2.07 4.08
N MET A 11 1.00 -2.06 3.46
CA MET A 11 1.33 -2.99 2.39
C MET A 11 1.31 -4.43 2.85
N MET A 12 1.85 -4.71 4.05
CA MET A 12 1.85 -6.06 4.62
C MET A 12 0.45 -6.58 4.87
N LEU A 13 -0.45 -5.71 5.35
CA LEU A 13 -1.82 -6.10 5.66
C LEU A 13 -2.63 -6.49 4.42
N TYR A 14 -2.34 -5.89 3.29
CA TYR A 14 -3.14 -6.07 2.07
C TYR A 14 -2.42 -6.81 0.96
N CYS A 15 -1.14 -7.13 1.11
CA CYS A 15 -0.36 -7.73 0.04
C CYS A 15 -0.69 -9.21 -0.14
N PRO A 16 -1.24 -9.61 -1.30
CA PRO A 16 -1.50 -11.03 -1.59
C PRO A 16 -0.30 -11.75 -2.21
N GLY A 17 0.89 -11.11 -2.22
CA GLY A 17 2.10 -11.70 -2.74
C GLY A 17 2.55 -11.15 -4.09
N SER A 18 1.80 -10.24 -4.71
CA SER A 18 2.19 -9.61 -5.96
C SER A 18 1.89 -8.11 -5.94
N LYS A 19 2.66 -7.36 -6.76
CA LYS A 19 2.47 -5.92 -6.89
C LYS A 19 1.07 -5.59 -7.44
N SER A 20 0.65 -6.26 -8.50
CA SER A 20 -0.65 -5.97 -9.11
C SER A 20 -1.80 -6.31 -8.17
N GLY A 21 -1.68 -7.40 -7.41
CA GLY A 21 -2.67 -7.78 -6.40
C GLY A 21 -2.76 -6.75 -5.29
N LEU A 22 -1.60 -6.24 -4.84
CA LEU A 22 -1.58 -5.20 -3.82
C LEU A 22 -2.23 -3.91 -4.31
N VAL A 23 -1.93 -3.48 -5.53
CA VAL A 23 -2.54 -2.29 -6.12
C VAL A 23 -4.06 -2.43 -6.18
N LYS A 24 -4.55 -3.58 -6.62
CA LYS A 24 -6.00 -3.84 -6.68
C LYS A 24 -6.63 -3.82 -5.30
N ALA A 25 -6.00 -4.46 -4.32
CA ALA A 25 -6.51 -4.52 -2.96
C ALA A 25 -6.59 -3.13 -2.33
N LEU A 26 -5.55 -2.32 -2.51
CA LEU A 26 -5.53 -0.96 -1.97
C LEU A 26 -6.56 -0.05 -2.64
N ARG A 27 -6.74 -0.17 -3.95
CA ARG A 27 -7.75 0.60 -4.68
C ARG A 27 -9.16 0.24 -4.22
N LYS A 28 -9.41 -1.04 -4.05
CA LYS A 28 -10.72 -1.50 -3.59
C LYS A 28 -11.01 -1.00 -2.18
N MET A 29 -10.04 -1.12 -1.29
CA MET A 29 -10.18 -0.65 0.08
C MET A 29 -10.41 0.86 0.12
N SER A 30 -9.62 1.65 -0.63
CA SER A 30 -9.74 3.10 -0.60
C SER A 30 -11.07 3.60 -1.16
N ALA A 31 -11.69 2.85 -2.08
CA ALA A 31 -12.99 3.21 -2.63
C ALA A 31 -14.11 3.14 -1.60
N ASP A 32 -13.92 2.34 -0.54
CA ASP A 32 -14.92 2.16 0.51
C ASP A 32 -14.73 3.11 1.70
N LEU A 33 -13.70 3.95 1.66
CA LEU A 33 -13.41 4.87 2.76
C LEU A 33 -14.33 6.08 2.73
N ASP A 34 -14.71 6.53 3.93
CA ASP A 34 -15.49 7.76 4.12
C ASP A 34 -14.52 8.93 4.32
N LEU A 35 -14.38 9.77 3.30
CA LEU A 35 -13.43 10.88 3.34
C LEU A 35 -13.83 11.98 4.33
N ASP A 36 -15.08 11.98 4.79
CA ASP A 36 -15.53 12.90 5.84
C ASP A 36 -15.10 12.44 7.23
N ASP A 37 -14.71 11.18 7.38
CA ASP A 37 -14.18 10.65 8.63
C ASP A 37 -12.68 10.92 8.69
N PRO A 38 -12.17 11.58 9.77
CA PRO A 38 -10.74 11.90 9.87
C PRO A 38 -9.82 10.68 9.80
N GLU A 39 -10.21 9.56 10.41
CA GLU A 39 -9.41 8.34 10.39
C GLU A 39 -9.36 7.73 8.98
N ASP A 40 -10.51 7.65 8.31
CA ASP A 40 -10.59 7.15 6.95
C ASP A 40 -9.84 8.06 5.98
N ASN A 41 -9.92 9.37 6.20
CA ASN A 41 -9.19 10.34 5.38
C ASN A 41 -7.68 10.14 5.50
N GLN A 42 -7.16 9.93 6.72
CA GLN A 42 -5.75 9.65 6.93
C GLN A 42 -5.33 8.36 6.23
N LEU A 43 -6.13 7.31 6.34
CA LEU A 43 -5.86 6.04 5.67
C LEU A 43 -5.89 6.21 4.15
N TYR A 44 -6.81 6.99 3.64
CA TYR A 44 -6.88 7.30 2.21
C TYR A 44 -5.60 8.00 1.74
N GLN A 45 -5.13 9.01 2.47
CA GLN A 45 -3.91 9.75 2.15
C GLN A 45 -2.71 8.80 2.12
N LEU A 46 -2.59 7.95 3.14
CA LEU A 46 -1.52 6.96 3.21
C LEU A 46 -1.58 5.98 2.04
N THR A 47 -2.78 5.52 1.71
CA THR A 47 -3.00 4.60 0.59
C THR A 47 -2.61 5.23 -0.74
N GLN A 48 -2.97 6.49 -0.96
CA GLN A 48 -2.61 7.19 -2.19
C GLN A 48 -1.10 7.37 -2.31
N SER A 49 -0.42 7.63 -1.20
CA SER A 49 1.04 7.71 -1.17
C SER A 49 1.69 6.40 -1.59
N VAL A 50 1.20 5.28 -1.03
CA VAL A 50 1.70 3.95 -1.37
C VAL A 50 1.45 3.65 -2.85
N LEU A 51 0.25 3.92 -3.34
CA LEU A 51 -0.10 3.67 -4.74
C LEU A 51 0.77 4.46 -5.70
N ALA A 52 1.04 5.73 -5.39
CA ALA A 52 1.90 6.57 -6.21
C ALA A 52 3.33 6.00 -6.32
N LYS A 53 3.83 5.45 -5.21
CA LYS A 53 5.16 4.81 -5.20
C LYS A 53 5.15 3.48 -5.96
N LEU A 54 4.10 2.68 -5.78
CA LEU A 54 3.97 1.39 -6.46
C LEU A 54 3.92 1.54 -7.98
N VAL A 55 3.24 2.57 -8.48
CA VAL A 55 3.16 2.83 -9.91
C VAL A 55 4.54 3.08 -10.52
N ARG A 56 5.45 3.70 -9.74
CA ARG A 56 6.79 4.03 -10.21
C ARG A 56 7.77 2.87 -10.11
N MET A 57 7.46 1.85 -9.30
CA MET A 57 8.41 0.77 -9.10
C MET A 57 8.13 -0.40 -10.04
N THR A 58 9.20 -1.11 -10.42
CA THR A 58 9.08 -2.31 -11.25
C THR A 58 8.68 -3.51 -10.39
N ALA A 59 8.22 -4.57 -11.05
CA ALA A 59 7.92 -5.82 -10.35
C ALA A 59 9.17 -6.40 -9.65
N ALA A 60 10.34 -6.24 -10.27
CA ALA A 60 11.59 -6.70 -9.68
C ALA A 60 11.92 -5.91 -8.39
N GLU A 61 11.75 -4.60 -8.42
CA GLU A 61 11.95 -3.76 -7.25
C GLU A 61 10.97 -4.14 -6.13
N PHE A 62 9.73 -4.42 -6.49
CA PHE A 62 8.72 -4.84 -5.51
C PHE A 62 9.12 -6.14 -4.81
N ARG A 63 9.65 -7.11 -5.55
CA ARG A 63 10.10 -8.38 -4.97
C ARG A 63 11.23 -8.18 -3.97
N GLN A 64 12.03 -7.14 -4.13
CA GLN A 64 13.14 -6.83 -3.24
C GLN A 64 12.71 -6.16 -1.94
N LEU A 65 11.44 -5.76 -1.81
CA LEU A 65 10.94 -5.07 -0.62
C LEU A 65 10.92 -5.95 0.63
N ASP A 66 10.93 -7.24 0.50
CA ASP A 66 11.03 -8.17 1.64
C ASP A 66 10.04 -7.83 2.78
N LEU A 67 8.77 -7.67 2.40
CA LEU A 67 7.72 -7.26 3.33
C LEU A 67 7.47 -8.25 4.45
N TYR A 68 7.85 -9.50 4.25
CA TYR A 68 7.58 -10.58 5.19
C TYR A 68 8.79 -10.97 6.02
N ARG A 69 9.84 -10.18 5.97
CA ARG A 69 11.12 -10.49 6.61
C ARG A 69 10.99 -10.70 8.12
N ASN A 70 10.12 -9.96 8.77
CA ASN A 70 9.98 -9.96 10.22
C ASN A 70 8.76 -10.74 10.71
N LEU A 71 8.19 -11.56 9.87
CA LEU A 71 7.01 -12.38 10.24
C LEU A 71 7.41 -13.77 10.80
#